data_e0b323c562b9b0fa8ac32f235d5e7eb0
#
_entry.id   e0b323c562b9b0fa8ac32f235d5e7eb0
#
_cell.length_a   1.000
_cell.length_b   1.000
_cell.length_c   1.000
_cell.angle_alpha   90.00
_cell.angle_beta   90.00
_cell.angle_gamma   90.00
#
_symmetry.space_group_name_H-M   'P 1'
#
loop_
_entity.id
_entity.type
_entity.pdbx_description
1 polymer ?
#
loop_
_entity_poly.entity_id
_entity_poly.type
_entity_poly.pdbx_seq_one_letter_code
_entity_poly.pdbx_strand_id
1 'polypeptide(L)'
;MHRIPSSSAALVVIGLLAAACSSTNEHAADLVFRGGTVWTGDSLQPEARAVAIRKDRIVYVGDENGVDSLIGASTRVVTLGNRLLMPGFVDTHVHPVSAGVQLGECNLADIATIERLREVVAECNARDPNASWIRGGGFALPLFAGGTPTAALLDSLVPGRPAFLSSADGHNGWANSRALAIAGITRDTRDPVNGVIVRDAQGNAVGTLRESAQELVQQHIPPHTREEMRVGLERAVRRANQLGITSWHEASATEEILRAYTDADSLGRLTVRTVVALHVNVDSGPEQVQGLAALRDRYARPMVRPVAAKIFADGVLEGGTAALLADYTDRPGFRGDLNLPPARFNAIARALDSAGFKIHVHAIGDRAIRASLDAIEQRHGSRRVSGGPRPMIVHIQLFDSTDIGRFASLGVVASWQALWAFRDTYMKELTEPRIGPTRARWQYPLATMARTGAIMAGGSDWFVSSLDPLQAIRVAVTRQSPDDSTDAPFFPEERVDVETMLKAYTLGGAMASDAEQELGTIAVGKLADVIVLSADLRKVSPYQVTRTPVVLTVLGGREVWRDSTAFK
;
A
#
# COMPACT_ATOMS: atom_id res chain seq x y z
N MET A 1 39.55 -77.89 -60.06
CA MET A 1 40.21 -76.66 -59.66
C MET A 1 39.15 -75.77 -58.98
N HIS A 2 38.97 -75.94 -57.72
CA HIS A 2 37.99 -75.15 -56.97
C HIS A 2 38.71 -74.31 -55.91
N ARG A 3 38.55 -73.03 -55.99
CA ARG A 3 39.03 -72.11 -54.95
C ARG A 3 37.90 -71.84 -53.96
N ILE A 4 38.17 -72.03 -52.68
CA ILE A 4 37.31 -71.72 -51.54
C ILE A 4 37.60 -70.27 -51.11
N PRO A 5 36.58 -69.41 -50.89
CA PRO A 5 36.82 -68.11 -50.31
C PRO A 5 36.81 -68.17 -48.77
N SER A 6 37.73 -67.51 -48.17
CA SER A 6 37.91 -67.30 -46.70
C SER A 6 36.87 -66.35 -46.17
N SER A 7 36.11 -66.71 -45.12
CA SER A 7 35.19 -65.91 -44.40
C SER A 7 35.93 -65.15 -43.27
N SER A 8 35.95 -63.83 -43.33
CA SER A 8 36.39 -62.97 -42.24
C SER A 8 35.22 -62.66 -41.28
N ALA A 9 35.31 -63.14 -40.05
CA ALA A 9 34.36 -62.82 -38.98
C ALA A 9 34.64 -61.45 -38.46
N ALA A 10 33.73 -60.52 -38.64
CA ALA A 10 33.73 -59.19 -38.00
C ALA A 10 33.13 -59.28 -36.59
N LEU A 11 33.94 -58.99 -35.58
CA LEU A 11 33.52 -58.88 -34.17
C LEU A 11 32.78 -57.54 -33.99
N VAL A 12 31.43 -57.55 -33.80
CA VAL A 12 30.66 -56.37 -33.41
C VAL A 12 30.71 -56.27 -31.90
N VAL A 13 31.46 -55.28 -31.39
CA VAL A 13 31.44 -54.88 -29.97
C VAL A 13 30.23 -53.98 -29.78
N ILE A 14 29.15 -54.50 -29.17
CA ILE A 14 27.99 -53.71 -28.71
C ILE A 14 28.39 -53.05 -27.39
N GLY A 15 28.74 -51.77 -27.49
CA GLY A 15 28.92 -50.91 -26.30
C GLY A 15 27.53 -50.61 -25.67
N LEU A 16 27.23 -51.20 -24.51
CA LEU A 16 26.11 -50.82 -23.68
C LEU A 16 26.40 -49.43 -23.10
N LEU A 17 25.81 -48.37 -23.69
CA LEU A 17 25.65 -47.10 -23.05
C LEU A 17 24.60 -47.24 -21.94
N ALA A 18 25.07 -47.40 -20.71
CA ALA A 18 24.23 -47.28 -19.54
C ALA A 18 23.78 -45.79 -19.44
N ALA A 19 22.58 -45.51 -19.97
CA ALA A 19 21.87 -44.28 -19.65
C ALA A 19 21.58 -44.32 -18.14
N ALA A 20 22.40 -43.62 -17.35
CA ALA A 20 22.06 -43.34 -15.98
C ALA A 20 20.80 -42.43 -16.00
N CYS A 21 19.61 -43.03 -15.96
CA CYS A 21 18.41 -42.34 -15.55
C CYS A 21 18.67 -41.86 -14.09
N SER A 22 19.11 -40.64 -13.93
CA SER A 22 18.96 -39.95 -12.65
C SER A 22 17.46 -39.91 -12.36
N SER A 23 16.98 -40.77 -11.48
CA SER A 23 15.63 -40.67 -10.94
C SER A 23 15.52 -39.29 -10.30
N THR A 24 14.90 -38.37 -11.01
CA THR A 24 14.47 -37.11 -10.40
C THR A 24 13.54 -37.52 -9.27
N ASN A 25 13.95 -37.25 -8.03
CA ASN A 25 13.11 -37.52 -6.87
C ASN A 25 11.89 -36.61 -7.00
N GLU A 26 10.76 -37.15 -7.50
CA GLU A 26 9.50 -36.40 -7.69
C GLU A 26 9.01 -35.72 -6.40
N HIS A 27 9.54 -36.12 -5.26
CA HIS A 27 9.23 -35.56 -3.95
C HIS A 27 10.21 -34.45 -3.51
N ALA A 28 11.28 -34.18 -4.26
CA ALA A 28 12.25 -33.15 -3.90
C ALA A 28 11.61 -31.75 -3.95
N ALA A 29 12.03 -30.90 -3.00
CA ALA A 29 11.68 -29.49 -2.99
C ALA A 29 12.56 -28.72 -3.98
N ASP A 30 12.03 -27.61 -4.51
CA ASP A 30 12.81 -26.69 -5.34
C ASP A 30 13.67 -25.76 -4.48
N LEU A 31 13.14 -25.35 -3.30
CA LEU A 31 13.77 -24.41 -2.37
C LEU A 31 13.54 -24.88 -0.93
N VAL A 32 14.61 -24.88 -0.15
CA VAL A 32 14.58 -25.21 1.28
C VAL A 32 15.23 -24.08 2.08
N PHE A 33 14.56 -23.62 3.11
CA PHE A 33 15.11 -22.74 4.15
C PHE A 33 15.37 -23.57 5.40
N ARG A 34 16.57 -23.43 6.00
CA ARG A 34 16.96 -24.11 7.23
C ARG A 34 18.05 -23.37 7.99
N GLY A 35 18.42 -23.86 9.16
CA GLY A 35 19.55 -23.36 9.95
C GLY A 35 19.30 -21.99 10.57
N GLY A 36 18.05 -21.68 10.96
CA GLY A 36 17.70 -20.42 11.59
C GLY A 36 16.28 -20.40 12.16
N THR A 37 15.70 -19.22 12.32
CA THR A 37 14.36 -19.05 12.89
C THR A 37 13.32 -18.85 11.79
N VAL A 38 12.21 -19.57 11.89
CA VAL A 38 11.02 -19.36 11.07
C VAL A 38 9.90 -18.89 11.98
N TRP A 39 9.39 -17.68 11.77
CA TRP A 39 8.13 -17.22 12.36
C TRP A 39 7.00 -17.50 11.36
N THR A 40 6.11 -18.38 11.73
CA THR A 40 5.07 -18.86 10.80
C THR A 40 3.87 -17.93 10.70
N GLY A 41 3.64 -17.08 11.72
CA GLY A 41 2.40 -16.31 11.87
C GLY A 41 1.16 -17.17 12.22
N ASP A 42 1.33 -18.50 12.32
CA ASP A 42 0.27 -19.44 12.70
C ASP A 42 0.29 -19.70 14.21
N SER A 43 -0.82 -19.45 14.88
CA SER A 43 -0.94 -19.66 16.34
C SER A 43 -0.84 -21.13 16.77
N LEU A 44 -1.11 -22.07 15.86
CA LEU A 44 -1.01 -23.51 16.15
C LEU A 44 0.43 -24.03 16.07
N GLN A 45 1.27 -23.38 15.26
CA GLN A 45 2.69 -23.70 15.10
C GLN A 45 3.49 -22.41 14.93
N PRO A 46 3.68 -21.59 15.98
CA PRO A 46 4.20 -20.22 15.86
C PRO A 46 5.65 -20.14 15.36
N GLU A 47 6.42 -21.19 15.54
CA GLU A 47 7.83 -21.28 15.10
C GLU A 47 8.13 -22.62 14.44
N ALA A 48 9.10 -22.58 13.51
CA ALA A 48 9.70 -23.75 12.88
C ALA A 48 11.23 -23.53 12.69
N ARG A 49 11.93 -24.56 12.18
CA ARG A 49 13.36 -24.51 11.88
C ARG A 49 13.68 -24.72 10.42
N ALA A 50 12.73 -25.31 9.67
CA ALA A 50 12.89 -25.54 8.25
C ALA A 50 11.55 -25.40 7.52
N VAL A 51 11.64 -24.94 6.26
CA VAL A 51 10.53 -24.83 5.32
C VAL A 51 11.00 -25.36 3.97
N ALA A 52 10.20 -26.25 3.34
CA ALA A 52 10.44 -26.67 1.98
C ALA A 52 9.32 -26.19 1.06
N ILE A 53 9.71 -25.77 -0.14
CA ILE A 53 8.85 -25.22 -1.17
C ILE A 53 9.01 -26.06 -2.42
N ARG A 54 7.87 -26.42 -3.05
CA ARG A 54 7.81 -27.05 -4.35
C ARG A 54 6.86 -26.27 -5.24
N LYS A 55 7.34 -25.85 -6.41
CA LYS A 55 6.63 -24.92 -7.30
C LYS A 55 6.23 -23.66 -6.53
N ASP A 56 4.95 -23.38 -6.45
CA ASP A 56 4.39 -22.20 -5.80
C ASP A 56 3.87 -22.47 -4.37
N ARG A 57 4.06 -23.71 -3.82
CA ARG A 57 3.47 -24.11 -2.55
C ARG A 57 4.51 -24.53 -1.51
N ILE A 58 4.17 -24.25 -0.26
CA ILE A 58 4.87 -24.77 0.92
C ILE A 58 4.48 -26.25 1.08
N VAL A 59 5.47 -27.15 1.10
CA VAL A 59 5.24 -28.59 1.23
C VAL A 59 5.73 -29.17 2.56
N TYR A 60 6.52 -28.40 3.32
CA TYR A 60 6.99 -28.78 4.65
C TYR A 60 7.20 -27.56 5.54
N VAL A 61 6.81 -27.67 6.79
CA VAL A 61 7.10 -26.73 7.89
C VAL A 61 7.38 -27.54 9.14
N GLY A 62 8.57 -27.43 9.72
CA GLY A 62 8.92 -28.22 10.90
C GLY A 62 10.39 -28.12 11.31
N ASP A 63 10.92 -29.22 11.85
CA ASP A 63 12.30 -29.33 12.30
C ASP A 63 13.28 -29.58 11.13
N GLU A 64 14.56 -29.32 11.33
CA GLU A 64 15.59 -29.49 10.31
C GLU A 64 15.75 -30.95 9.83
N ASN A 65 15.64 -31.92 10.72
CA ASN A 65 15.79 -33.33 10.38
C ASN A 65 14.70 -33.83 9.41
N GLY A 66 13.47 -33.30 9.55
CA GLY A 66 12.34 -33.72 8.69
C GLY A 66 12.44 -33.21 7.27
N VAL A 67 13.21 -32.14 7.01
CA VAL A 67 13.36 -31.57 5.66
C VAL A 67 14.39 -32.29 4.80
N ASP A 68 15.32 -33.06 5.40
CA ASP A 68 16.42 -33.71 4.70
C ASP A 68 15.95 -34.64 3.57
N SER A 69 14.84 -35.35 3.80
CA SER A 69 14.24 -36.25 2.78
C SER A 69 13.69 -35.55 1.55
N LEU A 70 13.49 -34.22 1.62
CA LEU A 70 12.99 -33.38 0.55
C LEU A 70 14.11 -32.66 -0.22
N ILE A 71 15.39 -32.83 0.21
CA ILE A 71 16.53 -32.23 -0.46
C ILE A 71 17.03 -33.18 -1.54
N GLY A 72 16.90 -32.79 -2.79
CA GLY A 72 17.41 -33.50 -3.96
C GLY A 72 18.58 -32.77 -4.61
N ALA A 73 19.15 -33.33 -5.68
CA ALA A 73 20.30 -32.77 -6.39
C ALA A 73 20.06 -31.36 -6.96
N SER A 74 18.80 -31.03 -7.30
CA SER A 74 18.40 -29.73 -7.84
C SER A 74 17.84 -28.78 -6.78
N THR A 75 17.70 -29.24 -5.53
CA THR A 75 17.13 -28.41 -4.45
C THR A 75 18.10 -27.31 -4.06
N ARG A 76 17.62 -26.10 -4.11
CA ARG A 76 18.36 -24.95 -3.59
C ARG A 76 18.14 -24.83 -2.09
N VAL A 77 19.22 -24.82 -1.32
CA VAL A 77 19.17 -24.68 0.14
C VAL A 77 19.64 -23.28 0.54
N VAL A 78 18.84 -22.59 1.35
CA VAL A 78 19.15 -21.29 1.94
C VAL A 78 19.36 -21.47 3.43
N THR A 79 20.57 -21.23 3.90
CA THR A 79 20.88 -21.22 5.33
C THR A 79 20.54 -19.87 5.94
N LEU A 80 19.64 -19.87 6.91
CA LEU A 80 19.13 -18.64 7.54
C LEU A 80 20.15 -18.01 8.51
N GLY A 81 20.87 -18.82 9.31
CA GLY A 81 21.74 -18.30 10.36
C GLY A 81 20.94 -17.50 11.40
N ASN A 82 21.35 -16.26 11.64
CA ASN A 82 20.66 -15.35 12.58
C ASN A 82 19.44 -14.62 11.96
N ARG A 83 19.09 -14.94 10.72
CA ARG A 83 17.99 -14.30 9.98
C ARG A 83 16.63 -14.90 10.36
N LEU A 84 15.59 -14.16 10.06
CA LEU A 84 14.21 -14.58 10.25
C LEU A 84 13.55 -14.85 8.91
N LEU A 85 13.04 -16.07 8.70
CA LEU A 85 12.07 -16.36 7.66
C LEU A 85 10.66 -16.11 8.19
N MET A 86 9.83 -15.39 7.41
CA MET A 86 8.45 -15.09 7.76
C MET A 86 7.56 -14.97 6.51
N PRO A 87 6.22 -14.94 6.64
CA PRO A 87 5.33 -14.63 5.51
C PRO A 87 5.66 -13.27 4.91
N GLY A 88 5.47 -13.13 3.60
CA GLY A 88 5.61 -11.84 2.92
C GLY A 88 4.65 -10.79 3.45
N PHE A 89 5.05 -9.53 3.41
CA PHE A 89 4.20 -8.42 3.82
C PHE A 89 3.05 -8.23 2.83
N VAL A 90 1.89 -7.85 3.37
CA VAL A 90 0.70 -7.43 2.64
C VAL A 90 0.42 -5.97 2.97
N ASP A 91 0.52 -5.08 2.00
CA ASP A 91 0.15 -3.68 2.12
C ASP A 91 -1.31 -3.49 1.69
N THR A 92 -2.20 -3.19 2.64
CA THR A 92 -3.65 -3.17 2.36
C THR A 92 -4.18 -1.85 1.82
N HIS A 93 -3.32 -0.86 1.60
CA HIS A 93 -3.70 0.43 1.04
C HIS A 93 -2.50 1.16 0.43
N VAL A 94 -2.41 1.19 -0.88
CA VAL A 94 -1.29 1.79 -1.60
C VAL A 94 -1.72 2.23 -3.01
N HIS A 95 -1.02 3.21 -3.62
CA HIS A 95 -1.26 3.72 -4.97
C HIS A 95 -0.05 3.48 -5.89
N PRO A 96 0.29 2.21 -6.22
CA PRO A 96 1.57 1.86 -6.84
C PRO A 96 1.80 2.48 -8.22
N VAL A 97 0.75 2.55 -9.05
CA VAL A 97 0.88 3.13 -10.39
C VAL A 97 1.22 4.62 -10.29
N SER A 98 0.44 5.37 -9.51
CA SER A 98 0.63 6.81 -9.32
C SER A 98 1.98 7.12 -8.67
N ALA A 99 2.34 6.38 -7.60
CA ALA A 99 3.61 6.54 -6.93
C ALA A 99 4.81 6.25 -7.83
N GLY A 100 4.75 5.17 -8.60
CA GLY A 100 5.82 4.80 -9.52
C GLY A 100 5.96 5.76 -10.70
N VAL A 101 4.87 6.36 -11.15
CA VAL A 101 4.89 7.45 -12.14
C VAL A 101 5.55 8.69 -11.52
N GLN A 102 5.11 9.10 -10.32
CA GLN A 102 5.67 10.25 -9.61
C GLN A 102 7.19 10.12 -9.35
N LEU A 103 7.70 8.91 -9.07
CA LEU A 103 9.14 8.66 -8.98
C LEU A 103 9.90 9.00 -10.28
N GLY A 104 9.24 9.00 -11.42
CA GLY A 104 9.79 9.36 -12.72
C GLY A 104 9.64 10.84 -13.07
N GLU A 105 8.81 11.56 -12.34
CA GLU A 105 8.50 12.98 -12.53
C GLU A 105 9.32 13.90 -11.61
N CYS A 106 8.79 15.06 -11.27
CA CYS A 106 9.38 15.94 -10.27
C CYS A 106 9.02 15.42 -8.86
N ASN A 107 9.82 14.49 -8.37
CA ASN A 107 9.59 13.85 -7.08
C ASN A 107 10.12 14.74 -5.94
N LEU A 108 9.21 15.22 -5.09
CA LEU A 108 9.48 16.08 -3.94
C LEU A 108 9.29 15.35 -2.60
N ALA A 109 9.10 14.03 -2.62
CA ALA A 109 8.99 13.23 -1.40
C ALA A 109 10.28 13.28 -0.58
N ASP A 110 10.14 13.19 0.73
CA ASP A 110 11.25 13.15 1.71
C ASP A 110 12.14 14.42 1.72
N ILE A 111 11.68 15.54 1.13
CA ILE A 111 12.40 16.80 1.18
C ILE A 111 12.02 17.56 2.45
N ALA A 112 13.02 17.77 3.33
CA ALA A 112 12.83 18.34 4.65
C ALA A 112 12.99 19.88 4.70
N THR A 113 13.57 20.53 3.68
CA THR A 113 13.83 21.98 3.69
C THR A 113 13.37 22.66 2.41
N ILE A 114 12.98 23.93 2.52
CA ILE A 114 12.54 24.74 1.39
C ILE A 114 13.67 24.99 0.39
N GLU A 115 14.92 25.08 0.85
CA GLU A 115 16.10 25.27 0.01
C GLU A 115 16.27 24.06 -0.90
N ARG A 116 16.22 22.83 -0.34
CA ARG A 116 16.35 21.60 -1.15
C ARG A 116 15.17 21.44 -2.10
N LEU A 117 13.96 21.80 -1.68
CA LEU A 117 12.79 21.80 -2.57
C LEU A 117 13.01 22.70 -3.79
N ARG A 118 13.50 23.92 -3.58
CA ARG A 118 13.81 24.86 -4.67
C ARG A 118 14.82 24.29 -5.65
N GLU A 119 15.89 23.68 -5.15
CA GLU A 119 16.92 23.04 -5.99
C GLU A 119 16.30 21.93 -6.83
N VAL A 120 15.54 21.02 -6.22
CA VAL A 120 14.93 19.88 -6.94
C VAL A 120 13.93 20.34 -8.00
N VAL A 121 13.08 21.33 -7.69
CA VAL A 121 12.15 21.87 -8.71
C VAL A 121 12.90 22.51 -9.88
N ALA A 122 13.99 23.24 -9.62
CA ALA A 122 14.84 23.79 -10.66
C ALA A 122 15.54 22.68 -11.49
N GLU A 123 16.04 21.62 -10.84
CA GLU A 123 16.58 20.43 -11.51
C GLU A 123 15.52 19.75 -12.41
N CYS A 124 14.28 19.61 -11.93
CA CYS A 124 13.15 19.08 -12.70
C CYS A 124 12.88 19.93 -13.94
N ASN A 125 12.89 21.26 -13.77
CA ASN A 125 12.69 22.19 -14.88
C ASN A 125 13.81 22.08 -15.93
N ALA A 126 15.04 21.82 -15.52
CA ALA A 126 16.19 21.68 -16.42
C ALA A 126 16.28 20.31 -17.11
N ARG A 127 15.77 19.24 -16.46
CA ARG A 127 15.91 17.84 -16.92
C ARG A 127 15.26 17.57 -18.26
N ASP A 128 14.06 18.11 -18.49
CA ASP A 128 13.34 17.97 -19.76
C ASP A 128 12.88 19.36 -20.25
N PRO A 129 13.70 20.03 -21.02
CA PRO A 129 13.37 21.38 -21.56
C PRO A 129 12.21 21.34 -22.54
N ASN A 130 11.84 20.20 -23.11
CA ASN A 130 10.76 20.04 -24.09
C ASN A 130 9.42 19.65 -23.46
N ALA A 131 9.39 19.31 -22.17
CA ALA A 131 8.14 18.99 -21.49
C ALA A 131 7.17 20.18 -21.55
N SER A 132 5.93 19.92 -21.97
CA SER A 132 4.89 20.96 -22.06
C SER A 132 4.42 21.44 -20.69
N TRP A 133 4.55 20.60 -19.65
CA TRP A 133 4.24 20.86 -18.25
C TRP A 133 5.36 20.36 -17.35
N ILE A 134 5.60 21.03 -16.23
CA ILE A 134 6.28 20.45 -15.09
C ILE A 134 5.21 19.87 -14.17
N ARG A 135 5.25 18.57 -13.98
CA ARG A 135 4.33 17.81 -13.13
C ARG A 135 5.09 16.90 -12.18
N GLY A 136 4.46 16.57 -11.07
CA GLY A 136 5.04 15.75 -10.01
C GLY A 136 4.39 16.06 -8.69
N GLY A 137 5.08 15.79 -7.59
CA GLY A 137 4.52 16.06 -6.27
C GLY A 137 5.30 15.41 -5.13
N GLY A 138 4.63 15.31 -3.98
CA GLY A 138 5.21 14.76 -2.76
C GLY A 138 5.76 15.83 -1.81
N PHE A 139 5.53 17.12 -2.08
CA PHE A 139 6.00 18.16 -1.16
C PHE A 139 5.23 18.16 0.16
N ALA A 140 5.94 18.38 1.25
CA ALA A 140 5.35 18.50 2.56
C ALA A 140 4.75 19.90 2.77
N LEU A 141 3.47 19.98 3.16
CA LEU A 141 2.78 21.26 3.43
C LEU A 141 3.48 22.14 4.48
N PRO A 142 4.03 21.60 5.57
CA PRO A 142 4.72 22.40 6.59
C PRO A 142 5.96 23.15 6.12
N LEU A 143 6.47 22.86 4.92
CA LEU A 143 7.55 23.67 4.29
C LEU A 143 7.09 25.09 3.93
N PHE A 144 5.78 25.33 3.93
CA PHE A 144 5.17 26.60 3.55
C PHE A 144 4.36 27.18 4.70
N ALA A 145 4.43 28.49 4.87
CA ALA A 145 3.67 29.18 5.92
C ALA A 145 2.16 28.86 5.79
N GLY A 146 1.57 28.35 6.86
CA GLY A 146 0.15 27.92 6.87
C GLY A 146 -0.19 26.81 5.86
N GLY A 147 0.79 26.02 5.42
CA GLY A 147 0.59 24.98 4.42
C GLY A 147 0.17 25.51 3.04
N THR A 148 0.62 26.73 2.68
CA THR A 148 0.11 27.44 1.50
C THR A 148 1.25 27.85 0.58
N PRO A 149 1.70 26.99 -0.37
CA PRO A 149 2.66 27.36 -1.40
C PRO A 149 2.10 28.39 -2.37
N THR A 150 2.96 29.30 -2.88
CA THR A 150 2.51 30.39 -3.74
C THR A 150 2.90 30.20 -5.20
N ALA A 151 2.06 30.68 -6.13
CA ALA A 151 2.36 30.70 -7.55
C ALA A 151 3.65 31.49 -7.85
N ALA A 152 3.86 32.62 -7.17
CA ALA A 152 5.05 33.45 -7.35
C ALA A 152 6.36 32.69 -7.06
N LEU A 153 6.38 31.84 -6.03
CA LEU A 153 7.54 31.00 -5.74
C LEU A 153 7.76 29.99 -6.90
N LEU A 154 6.70 29.31 -7.34
CA LEU A 154 6.83 28.33 -8.42
C LEU A 154 7.19 28.98 -9.78
N ASP A 155 6.71 30.19 -10.05
CA ASP A 155 7.10 30.99 -11.23
C ASP A 155 8.61 31.26 -11.24
N SER A 156 9.20 31.55 -10.07
CA SER A 156 10.65 31.79 -9.95
C SER A 156 11.50 30.55 -10.24
N LEU A 157 10.95 29.34 -10.00
CA LEU A 157 11.63 28.06 -10.20
C LEU A 157 11.38 27.45 -11.58
N VAL A 158 10.21 27.73 -12.14
CA VAL A 158 9.76 27.22 -13.45
C VAL A 158 9.31 28.40 -14.33
N PRO A 159 10.24 29.23 -14.78
CA PRO A 159 9.90 30.34 -15.67
C PRO A 159 9.45 29.82 -17.05
N GLY A 160 8.34 30.37 -17.55
CA GLY A 160 7.90 30.17 -18.94
C GLY A 160 7.13 28.90 -19.26
N ARG A 161 7.01 27.93 -18.33
CA ARG A 161 6.19 26.71 -18.50
C ARG A 161 5.12 26.62 -17.43
N PRO A 162 3.95 26.02 -17.74
CA PRO A 162 2.97 25.69 -16.71
C PRO A 162 3.54 24.59 -15.80
N ALA A 163 3.31 24.74 -14.49
CA ALA A 163 3.71 23.76 -13.48
C ALA A 163 2.57 23.47 -12.51
N PHE A 164 2.39 22.20 -12.22
CA PHE A 164 1.47 21.71 -11.20
C PHE A 164 2.12 20.59 -10.41
N LEU A 165 2.22 20.77 -9.10
CA LEU A 165 2.84 19.83 -8.18
C LEU A 165 1.84 19.48 -7.07
N SER A 166 1.63 18.20 -6.78
CA SER A 166 0.74 17.73 -5.71
C SER A 166 1.47 17.69 -4.38
N SER A 167 0.79 18.00 -3.28
CA SER A 167 1.30 17.76 -1.93
C SER A 167 1.48 16.26 -1.65
N ALA A 168 2.22 15.92 -0.60
CA ALA A 168 2.44 14.53 -0.19
C ALA A 168 1.13 13.80 0.12
N ASP A 169 0.18 14.49 0.77
CA ASP A 169 -1.15 13.98 1.10
C ASP A 169 -2.10 13.85 -0.11
N GLY A 170 -1.73 14.43 -1.27
CA GLY A 170 -2.57 14.44 -2.47
C GLY A 170 -3.77 15.40 -2.42
N HIS A 171 -4.04 16.02 -1.28
CA HIS A 171 -5.21 16.88 -1.07
C HIS A 171 -4.98 18.35 -1.43
N ASN A 172 -3.72 18.73 -1.80
CA ASN A 172 -3.38 20.09 -2.21
C ASN A 172 -2.57 20.08 -3.51
N GLY A 173 -2.89 20.99 -4.40
CA GLY A 173 -2.15 21.27 -5.62
C GLY A 173 -1.45 22.62 -5.55
N TRP A 174 -0.22 22.68 -6.06
CA TRP A 174 0.57 23.90 -6.21
C TRP A 174 0.74 24.24 -7.69
N ALA A 175 0.01 25.25 -8.14
CA ALA A 175 -0.01 25.73 -9.51
C ALA A 175 0.79 27.05 -9.62
N ASN A 176 1.58 27.18 -10.69
CA ASN A 176 2.18 28.46 -11.01
C ASN A 176 1.20 29.38 -11.76
N SER A 177 1.55 30.66 -11.95
CA SER A 177 0.68 31.64 -12.61
C SER A 177 0.27 31.22 -14.03
N ARG A 178 1.15 30.53 -14.75
CA ARG A 178 0.86 30.05 -16.10
C ARG A 178 -0.16 28.90 -16.10
N ALA A 179 -0.07 28.00 -15.15
CA ALA A 179 -1.05 26.92 -14.95
C ALA A 179 -2.42 27.48 -14.57
N LEU A 180 -2.47 28.46 -13.64
CA LEU A 180 -3.72 29.14 -13.28
C LEU A 180 -4.34 29.86 -14.48
N ALA A 181 -3.53 30.53 -15.32
CA ALA A 181 -4.02 31.21 -16.52
C ALA A 181 -4.59 30.23 -17.55
N ILE A 182 -3.93 29.08 -17.78
CA ILE A 182 -4.43 28.03 -18.69
C ILE A 182 -5.77 27.48 -18.17
N ALA A 183 -5.92 27.31 -16.85
CA ALA A 183 -7.14 26.87 -16.22
C ALA A 183 -8.24 27.95 -16.17
N GLY A 184 -7.96 29.18 -16.61
CA GLY A 184 -8.92 30.29 -16.55
C GLY A 184 -9.27 30.73 -15.14
N ILE A 185 -8.42 30.42 -14.15
CA ILE A 185 -8.65 30.77 -12.74
C ILE A 185 -8.36 32.27 -12.54
N THR A 186 -9.41 33.01 -12.18
CA THR A 186 -9.35 34.45 -11.92
C THR A 186 -9.87 34.74 -10.51
N ARG A 187 -9.93 36.01 -10.12
CA ARG A 187 -10.55 36.44 -8.87
C ARG A 187 -12.06 36.13 -8.80
N ASP A 188 -12.72 36.01 -9.96
CA ASP A 188 -14.17 35.81 -10.06
C ASP A 188 -14.52 34.31 -10.18
N THR A 189 -13.55 33.43 -10.34
CA THR A 189 -13.75 31.99 -10.38
C THR A 189 -14.26 31.51 -9.02
N ARG A 190 -15.43 30.87 -8.97
CA ARG A 190 -16.00 30.33 -7.73
C ARG A 190 -15.28 29.05 -7.31
N ASP A 191 -15.23 28.84 -6.01
CA ASP A 191 -14.78 27.55 -5.48
C ASP A 191 -15.71 26.44 -5.98
N PRO A 192 -15.16 25.31 -6.44
CA PRO A 192 -15.98 24.16 -6.80
C PRO A 192 -16.57 23.49 -5.55
N VAL A 193 -17.55 22.63 -5.74
CA VAL A 193 -18.09 21.81 -4.66
C VAL A 193 -16.96 20.96 -4.06
N ASN A 194 -16.84 20.94 -2.75
CA ASN A 194 -15.77 20.24 -2.01
C ASN A 194 -14.35 20.68 -2.38
N GLY A 195 -14.14 21.91 -2.86
CA GLY A 195 -12.82 22.43 -3.21
C GLY A 195 -12.64 23.89 -2.81
N VAL A 196 -11.37 24.31 -2.61
CA VAL A 196 -11.03 25.68 -2.23
C VAL A 196 -9.89 26.21 -3.11
N ILE A 197 -10.10 27.34 -3.75
CA ILE A 197 -9.07 28.14 -4.38
C ILE A 197 -8.54 29.10 -3.32
N VAL A 198 -7.32 28.86 -2.82
CA VAL A 198 -6.73 29.75 -1.80
C VAL A 198 -6.44 31.12 -2.40
N ARG A 199 -6.86 32.20 -1.72
CA ARG A 199 -6.82 33.58 -2.22
C ARG A 199 -6.09 34.51 -1.26
N ASP A 200 -5.51 35.57 -1.82
CA ASP A 200 -4.99 36.68 -1.06
C ASP A 200 -6.10 37.65 -0.57
N ALA A 201 -5.72 38.67 0.18
CA ALA A 201 -6.66 39.68 0.67
C ALA A 201 -7.36 40.50 -0.43
N GLN A 202 -6.82 40.48 -1.66
CA GLN A 202 -7.37 41.14 -2.84
C GLN A 202 -8.26 40.19 -3.67
N GLY A 203 -8.39 38.92 -3.24
CA GLY A 203 -9.19 37.91 -3.89
C GLY A 203 -8.49 37.17 -5.04
N ASN A 204 -7.20 37.39 -5.27
CA ASN A 204 -6.45 36.69 -6.32
C ASN A 204 -6.05 35.28 -5.84
N ALA A 205 -6.10 34.30 -6.75
CA ALA A 205 -5.60 32.95 -6.46
C ALA A 205 -4.09 32.97 -6.18
N VAL A 206 -3.68 32.46 -5.00
CA VAL A 206 -2.26 32.48 -4.61
C VAL A 206 -1.45 31.32 -5.18
N GLY A 207 -2.09 30.32 -5.81
CA GLY A 207 -1.43 29.15 -6.40
C GLY A 207 -1.76 27.83 -5.72
N THR A 208 -2.26 27.86 -4.49
CA THR A 208 -2.72 26.65 -3.76
C THR A 208 -4.17 26.35 -4.10
N LEU A 209 -4.42 25.11 -4.51
CA LEU A 209 -5.75 24.56 -4.83
C LEU A 209 -5.98 23.35 -3.93
N ARG A 210 -7.11 23.34 -3.19
CA ARG A 210 -7.43 22.25 -2.25
C ARG A 210 -8.56 21.39 -2.78
N GLU A 211 -8.50 20.09 -2.48
CA GLU A 211 -9.49 19.08 -2.82
C GLU A 211 -9.88 19.17 -4.34
N SER A 212 -11.17 19.18 -4.66
CA SER A 212 -11.64 19.24 -6.05
C SER A 212 -11.22 20.50 -6.83
N ALA A 213 -10.74 21.56 -6.15
CA ALA A 213 -10.19 22.71 -6.86
C ALA A 213 -8.95 22.39 -7.67
N GLN A 214 -8.22 21.30 -7.35
CA GLN A 214 -7.09 20.82 -8.14
C GLN A 214 -7.49 20.42 -9.56
N GLU A 215 -8.68 19.87 -9.72
CA GLU A 215 -9.22 19.40 -11.01
C GLU A 215 -9.33 20.53 -12.04
N LEU A 216 -9.54 21.77 -11.56
CA LEU A 216 -9.57 22.95 -12.43
C LEU A 216 -8.29 23.11 -13.26
N VAL A 217 -7.13 22.70 -12.70
CA VAL A 217 -5.84 22.73 -13.42
C VAL A 217 -5.54 21.37 -14.03
N GLN A 218 -5.77 20.28 -13.30
CA GLN A 218 -5.40 18.93 -13.72
C GLN A 218 -6.02 18.52 -15.05
N GLN A 219 -7.27 18.93 -15.34
CA GLN A 219 -7.92 18.66 -16.63
C GLN A 219 -7.20 19.24 -17.87
N HIS A 220 -6.28 20.19 -17.67
CA HIS A 220 -5.47 20.78 -18.73
C HIS A 220 -4.08 20.15 -18.86
N ILE A 221 -3.71 19.27 -17.92
CA ILE A 221 -2.45 18.55 -17.96
C ILE A 221 -2.61 17.34 -18.88
N PRO A 222 -1.70 17.11 -19.84
CA PRO A 222 -1.75 15.91 -20.66
C PRO A 222 -1.78 14.65 -19.78
N PRO A 223 -2.71 13.71 -20.04
CA PRO A 223 -2.77 12.48 -19.25
C PRO A 223 -1.48 11.66 -19.44
N HIS A 224 -1.16 10.86 -18.44
CA HIS A 224 -0.07 9.88 -18.57
C HIS A 224 -0.39 8.87 -19.66
N THR A 225 0.61 8.58 -20.46
CA THR A 225 0.50 7.53 -21.47
C THR A 225 0.41 6.16 -20.81
N ARG A 226 -0.16 5.18 -21.52
CA ARG A 226 -0.21 3.77 -21.09
C ARG A 226 1.18 3.23 -20.75
N GLU A 227 2.22 3.63 -21.51
CA GLU A 227 3.60 3.24 -21.28
C GLU A 227 4.18 3.86 -20.00
N GLU A 228 3.96 5.15 -19.74
CA GLU A 228 4.39 5.81 -18.51
C GLU A 228 3.77 5.14 -17.27
N MET A 229 2.49 4.82 -17.32
CA MET A 229 1.79 4.13 -16.22
C MET A 229 2.33 2.72 -15.99
N ARG A 230 2.58 1.94 -17.07
CA ARG A 230 3.17 0.61 -16.98
C ARG A 230 4.58 0.66 -16.39
N VAL A 231 5.43 1.56 -16.89
CA VAL A 231 6.80 1.74 -16.38
C VAL A 231 6.79 2.24 -14.93
N GLY A 232 5.84 3.11 -14.58
CA GLY A 232 5.59 3.53 -13.20
C GLY A 232 5.30 2.33 -12.30
N LEU A 233 4.35 1.51 -12.69
CA LEU A 233 4.01 0.28 -11.95
C LEU A 233 5.23 -0.65 -11.78
N GLU A 234 6.04 -0.83 -12.81
CA GLU A 234 7.24 -1.67 -12.71
C GLU A 234 8.30 -1.11 -11.74
N ARG A 235 8.40 0.23 -11.61
CA ARG A 235 9.25 0.85 -10.57
C ARG A 235 8.70 0.54 -9.17
N ALA A 236 7.38 0.68 -9.00
CA ALA A 236 6.71 0.36 -7.74
C ALA A 236 6.87 -1.11 -7.34
N VAL A 237 6.69 -2.04 -8.28
CA VAL A 237 6.88 -3.49 -8.06
C VAL A 237 8.31 -3.80 -7.60
N ARG A 238 9.33 -3.22 -8.25
CA ARG A 238 10.72 -3.41 -7.81
C ARG A 238 10.94 -2.90 -6.38
N ARG A 239 10.36 -1.75 -6.04
CA ARG A 239 10.48 -1.20 -4.69
C ARG A 239 9.77 -2.07 -3.66
N ALA A 240 8.58 -2.56 -3.96
CA ALA A 240 7.83 -3.49 -3.12
C ALA A 240 8.61 -4.78 -2.85
N ASN A 241 9.19 -5.38 -3.90
CA ASN A 241 10.01 -6.59 -3.77
C ASN A 241 11.23 -6.36 -2.85
N GLN A 242 11.90 -5.20 -2.93
CA GLN A 242 13.00 -4.83 -2.04
C GLN A 242 12.57 -4.73 -0.57
N LEU A 243 11.33 -4.34 -0.34
CA LEU A 243 10.74 -4.15 0.99
C LEU A 243 10.00 -5.38 1.52
N GLY A 244 10.01 -6.50 0.77
CA GLY A 244 9.35 -7.73 1.19
C GLY A 244 7.83 -7.75 1.03
N ILE A 245 7.28 -6.81 0.28
CA ILE A 245 5.85 -6.77 -0.01
C ILE A 245 5.57 -7.75 -1.15
N THR A 246 4.80 -8.81 -0.85
CA THR A 246 4.41 -9.86 -1.79
C THR A 246 2.97 -9.70 -2.28
N SER A 247 2.18 -8.91 -1.56
CA SER A 247 0.80 -8.60 -1.92
C SER A 247 0.45 -7.17 -1.51
N TRP A 248 -0.40 -6.52 -2.30
CA TRP A 248 -0.91 -5.18 -1.98
C TRP A 248 -2.34 -4.95 -2.46
N HIS A 249 -2.96 -3.85 -1.94
CA HIS A 249 -4.23 -3.35 -2.44
C HIS A 249 -4.01 -2.01 -3.16
N GLU A 250 -4.14 -1.98 -4.50
CA GLU A 250 -4.29 -0.73 -5.24
C GLU A 250 -5.57 -0.05 -4.77
N ALA A 251 -5.42 1.12 -4.16
CA ALA A 251 -6.47 1.68 -3.31
C ALA A 251 -7.53 2.50 -4.06
N SER A 252 -7.28 2.91 -5.30
CA SER A 252 -8.27 3.65 -6.12
C SER A 252 -7.94 3.57 -7.60
N ALA A 253 -8.50 2.60 -8.31
CA ALA A 253 -8.16 2.34 -9.69
C ALA A 253 -9.23 2.80 -10.68
N THR A 254 -8.79 3.51 -11.71
CA THR A 254 -9.52 3.73 -12.96
C THR A 254 -9.24 2.58 -13.96
N GLU A 255 -9.89 2.61 -15.11
CA GLU A 255 -9.63 1.61 -16.17
C GLU A 255 -8.18 1.69 -16.69
N GLU A 256 -7.59 2.89 -16.74
CA GLU A 256 -6.20 3.10 -17.17
C GLU A 256 -5.23 2.39 -16.22
N ILE A 257 -5.45 2.48 -14.91
CA ILE A 257 -4.67 1.77 -13.88
C ILE A 257 -4.82 0.26 -14.06
N LEU A 258 -6.04 -0.25 -14.28
CA LEU A 258 -6.26 -1.69 -14.56
C LEU A 258 -5.49 -2.16 -15.79
N ARG A 259 -5.42 -1.34 -16.85
CA ARG A 259 -4.63 -1.64 -18.05
C ARG A 259 -3.14 -1.74 -17.72
N ALA A 260 -2.60 -0.83 -16.91
CA ALA A 260 -1.20 -0.89 -16.51
C ALA A 260 -0.87 -2.21 -15.78
N TYR A 261 -1.74 -2.64 -14.86
CA TYR A 261 -1.59 -3.92 -14.17
C TYR A 261 -1.65 -5.13 -15.12
N THR A 262 -2.63 -5.18 -16.01
CA THR A 262 -2.78 -6.31 -16.94
C THR A 262 -1.66 -6.35 -17.97
N ASP A 263 -1.11 -5.22 -18.38
CA ASP A 263 0.06 -5.14 -19.24
C ASP A 263 1.31 -5.69 -18.55
N ALA A 264 1.56 -5.24 -17.31
CA ALA A 264 2.69 -5.72 -16.52
C ALA A 264 2.59 -7.24 -16.24
N ASP A 265 1.38 -7.75 -15.92
CA ASP A 265 1.11 -9.17 -15.72
C ASP A 265 1.38 -9.97 -17.00
N SER A 266 0.85 -9.53 -18.14
CA SER A 266 1.03 -10.19 -19.45
C SER A 266 2.49 -10.27 -19.88
N LEU A 267 3.33 -9.33 -19.44
CA LEU A 267 4.78 -9.31 -19.68
C LEU A 267 5.58 -10.10 -18.62
N GLY A 268 4.91 -10.71 -17.63
CA GLY A 268 5.56 -11.41 -16.51
C GLY A 268 6.35 -10.49 -15.57
N ARG A 269 6.02 -9.19 -15.55
CA ARG A 269 6.70 -8.16 -14.75
C ARG A 269 5.97 -7.78 -13.47
N LEU A 270 4.76 -8.31 -13.26
CA LEU A 270 4.00 -8.13 -12.03
C LEU A 270 4.38 -9.21 -11.02
N THR A 271 5.27 -8.88 -10.11
CA THR A 271 5.76 -9.78 -9.05
C THR A 271 5.25 -9.39 -7.66
N VAL A 272 4.01 -8.90 -7.60
CA VAL A 272 3.25 -8.61 -6.38
C VAL A 272 1.79 -8.97 -6.66
N ARG A 273 1.14 -9.77 -5.80
CA ARG A 273 -0.29 -10.08 -5.93
C ARG A 273 -1.11 -8.84 -5.61
N THR A 274 -2.05 -8.51 -6.47
CA THR A 274 -2.77 -7.25 -6.38
C THR A 274 -4.27 -7.48 -6.20
N VAL A 275 -4.82 -6.99 -5.10
CA VAL A 275 -6.25 -6.67 -4.98
C VAL A 275 -6.42 -5.25 -5.48
N VAL A 276 -7.41 -5.02 -6.35
CA VAL A 276 -7.68 -3.67 -6.87
C VAL A 276 -9.03 -3.18 -6.37
N ALA A 277 -9.04 -1.99 -5.77
CA ALA A 277 -10.24 -1.26 -5.39
C ALA A 277 -10.60 -0.26 -6.50
N LEU A 278 -11.71 -0.50 -7.21
CA LEU A 278 -12.19 0.36 -8.27
C LEU A 278 -12.75 1.66 -7.69
N HIS A 279 -12.42 2.77 -8.32
CA HIS A 279 -12.87 4.09 -7.88
C HIS A 279 -14.40 4.22 -8.00
N VAL A 280 -15.05 4.62 -6.89
CA VAL A 280 -16.48 4.95 -6.85
C VAL A 280 -16.61 6.47 -6.95
N ASN A 281 -17.29 6.94 -7.99
CA ASN A 281 -17.61 8.36 -8.11
C ASN A 281 -18.71 8.72 -7.10
N VAL A 282 -18.39 9.61 -6.17
CA VAL A 282 -19.28 10.04 -5.09
C VAL A 282 -20.48 10.85 -5.57
N ASP A 283 -20.39 11.46 -6.75
CA ASP A 283 -21.47 12.23 -7.36
C ASP A 283 -22.48 11.37 -8.12
N SER A 284 -22.10 10.12 -8.45
CA SER A 284 -22.95 9.14 -9.11
C SER A 284 -23.73 8.30 -8.10
N GLY A 285 -24.83 7.70 -8.54
CA GLY A 285 -25.65 6.80 -7.74
C GLY A 285 -25.20 5.33 -7.85
N PRO A 286 -26.02 4.41 -7.30
CA PRO A 286 -25.72 2.97 -7.31
C PRO A 286 -25.70 2.35 -8.72
N GLU A 287 -26.23 3.01 -9.74
CA GLU A 287 -26.23 2.57 -11.13
C GLU A 287 -24.81 2.37 -11.70
N GLN A 288 -23.80 3.10 -11.18
CA GLN A 288 -22.40 2.95 -11.59
C GLN A 288 -21.84 1.55 -11.32
N VAL A 289 -22.41 0.81 -10.37
CA VAL A 289 -21.89 -0.51 -9.94
C VAL A 289 -21.92 -1.52 -11.08
N GLN A 290 -22.85 -1.41 -12.02
CA GLN A 290 -22.86 -2.26 -13.22
C GLN A 290 -21.60 -2.04 -14.06
N GLY A 291 -21.16 -0.80 -14.24
CA GLY A 291 -19.92 -0.46 -14.95
C GLY A 291 -18.69 -1.00 -14.22
N LEU A 292 -18.64 -0.86 -12.88
CA LEU A 292 -17.56 -1.42 -12.07
C LEU A 292 -17.48 -2.96 -12.18
N ALA A 293 -18.62 -3.65 -12.18
CA ALA A 293 -18.68 -5.10 -12.37
C ALA A 293 -18.14 -5.51 -13.76
N ALA A 294 -18.48 -4.76 -14.80
CA ALA A 294 -17.95 -5.02 -16.15
C ALA A 294 -16.42 -4.82 -16.21
N LEU A 295 -15.86 -3.82 -15.51
CA LEU A 295 -14.41 -3.64 -15.39
C LEU A 295 -13.78 -4.80 -14.63
N ARG A 296 -14.34 -5.21 -13.50
CA ARG A 296 -13.88 -6.37 -12.74
C ARG A 296 -13.75 -7.60 -13.63
N ASP A 297 -14.81 -7.94 -14.32
CA ASP A 297 -14.88 -9.18 -15.13
C ASP A 297 -13.90 -9.14 -16.32
N ARG A 298 -13.69 -7.95 -16.91
CA ARG A 298 -12.76 -7.75 -18.03
C ARG A 298 -11.29 -7.88 -17.61
N TYR A 299 -10.93 -7.33 -16.45
CA TYR A 299 -9.54 -7.17 -16.03
C TYR A 299 -9.08 -8.18 -14.98
N ALA A 300 -9.95 -9.09 -14.50
CA ALA A 300 -9.56 -10.14 -13.56
C ALA A 300 -8.50 -11.07 -14.14
N ARG A 301 -7.42 -11.29 -13.38
CA ARG A 301 -6.30 -12.20 -13.68
C ARG A 301 -5.85 -12.88 -12.38
N PRO A 302 -5.08 -13.96 -12.44
CA PRO A 302 -4.54 -14.61 -11.24
C PRO A 302 -3.76 -13.67 -10.33
N MET A 303 -2.99 -12.73 -10.90
CA MET A 303 -2.22 -11.74 -10.16
C MET A 303 -2.96 -10.41 -9.95
N VAL A 304 -4.09 -10.17 -10.62
CA VAL A 304 -4.85 -8.91 -10.57
C VAL A 304 -6.31 -9.20 -10.26
N ARG A 305 -6.73 -8.89 -9.04
CA ARG A 305 -8.08 -9.17 -8.52
C ARG A 305 -8.85 -7.87 -8.26
N PRO A 306 -9.62 -7.33 -9.22
CA PRO A 306 -10.39 -6.09 -9.05
C PRO A 306 -11.72 -6.37 -8.32
N VAL A 307 -11.61 -6.84 -7.07
CA VAL A 307 -12.75 -7.32 -6.25
C VAL A 307 -13.21 -6.33 -5.20
N ALA A 308 -12.57 -5.16 -5.10
CA ALA A 308 -12.94 -4.13 -4.15
C ALA A 308 -13.42 -2.85 -4.86
N ALA A 309 -14.14 -2.00 -4.12
CA ALA A 309 -14.60 -0.70 -4.58
C ALA A 309 -14.25 0.36 -3.53
N LYS A 310 -13.53 1.43 -3.95
CA LYS A 310 -13.06 2.52 -3.09
C LYS A 310 -14.07 3.63 -3.01
N ILE A 311 -14.49 3.95 -1.79
CA ILE A 311 -15.35 5.08 -1.46
C ILE A 311 -14.56 6.06 -0.61
N PHE A 312 -14.58 7.35 -0.96
CA PHE A 312 -14.07 8.43 -0.12
C PHE A 312 -15.25 9.00 0.69
N ALA A 313 -15.30 8.70 2.01
CA ALA A 313 -16.38 9.16 2.87
C ALA A 313 -16.22 10.62 3.29
N ASP A 314 -14.99 11.10 3.44
CA ASP A 314 -14.63 12.48 3.79
C ASP A 314 -13.27 12.88 3.22
N GLY A 315 -12.76 14.04 3.63
CA GLY A 315 -11.40 14.51 3.36
C GLY A 315 -10.43 14.21 4.50
N VAL A 316 -9.56 15.19 4.85
CA VAL A 316 -8.46 15.05 5.83
C VAL A 316 -8.50 16.11 6.92
N LEU A 317 -7.95 15.80 8.10
CA LEU A 317 -7.89 16.74 9.24
C LEU A 317 -6.99 17.94 8.95
N GLU A 318 -5.85 17.71 8.32
CA GLU A 318 -4.83 18.71 7.98
C GLU A 318 -5.37 19.78 7.01
N GLY A 319 -6.24 19.37 6.10
CA GLY A 319 -6.98 20.26 5.18
C GLY A 319 -8.21 20.91 5.83
N GLY A 320 -8.65 20.38 6.98
CA GLY A 320 -9.89 20.79 7.63
C GLY A 320 -11.14 20.37 6.85
N THR A 321 -11.09 19.23 6.17
CA THR A 321 -12.13 18.66 5.32
C THR A 321 -12.65 17.31 5.83
N ALA A 322 -12.03 16.73 6.86
CA ALA A 322 -12.54 15.53 7.52
C ALA A 322 -13.90 15.78 8.17
N ALA A 323 -14.80 14.81 8.12
CA ALA A 323 -16.14 14.90 8.70
C ALA A 323 -16.14 14.54 10.19
N LEU A 324 -16.47 15.49 11.06
CA LEU A 324 -16.41 15.38 12.51
C LEU A 324 -17.81 15.32 13.16
N LEU A 325 -17.90 14.66 14.31
CA LEU A 325 -19.11 14.65 15.14
C LEU A 325 -19.32 15.99 15.87
N ALA A 326 -18.22 16.66 16.24
CA ALA A 326 -18.23 17.97 16.85
C ALA A 326 -17.50 18.99 15.96
N ASP A 327 -17.75 20.27 16.18
CA ASP A 327 -17.15 21.35 15.41
C ASP A 327 -15.62 21.32 15.44
N TYR A 328 -14.98 21.76 14.37
CA TYR A 328 -13.57 22.11 14.38
C TYR A 328 -13.29 23.19 15.40
N THR A 329 -12.23 23.03 16.19
CA THR A 329 -11.89 23.98 17.27
C THR A 329 -11.58 25.38 16.74
N ASP A 330 -10.94 25.45 15.57
CA ASP A 330 -10.59 26.69 14.86
C ASP A 330 -11.74 27.26 14.00
N ARG A 331 -12.87 26.52 13.85
CA ARG A 331 -14.03 26.93 13.03
C ARG A 331 -15.36 26.55 13.69
N PRO A 332 -15.82 27.29 14.74
CA PRO A 332 -17.11 27.03 15.38
C PRO A 332 -18.27 27.04 14.37
N GLY A 333 -19.18 26.09 14.51
CA GLY A 333 -20.30 25.89 13.60
C GLY A 333 -19.98 25.05 12.34
N PHE A 334 -18.72 24.63 12.16
CA PHE A 334 -18.30 23.82 11.02
C PHE A 334 -17.69 22.49 11.48
N ARG A 335 -18.13 21.38 10.87
CA ARG A 335 -17.75 20.01 11.21
C ARG A 335 -17.17 19.22 10.05
N GLY A 336 -16.82 19.87 8.96
CA GLY A 336 -16.52 19.22 7.69
C GLY A 336 -17.76 18.55 7.09
N ASP A 337 -17.61 17.97 5.92
CA ASP A 337 -18.71 17.34 5.20
C ASP A 337 -18.43 15.88 4.89
N LEU A 338 -19.49 15.06 4.88
CA LEU A 338 -19.43 13.75 4.25
C LEU A 338 -19.52 13.95 2.73
N ASN A 339 -18.61 13.34 1.98
CA ASN A 339 -18.65 13.39 0.50
C ASN A 339 -19.92 12.75 -0.07
N LEU A 340 -20.57 11.91 0.72
CA LEU A 340 -21.81 11.22 0.37
C LEU A 340 -22.86 11.44 1.46
N PRO A 341 -24.08 11.94 1.14
CA PRO A 341 -25.19 11.87 2.06
C PRO A 341 -25.44 10.42 2.51
N PRO A 342 -25.76 10.16 3.80
CA PRO A 342 -25.90 8.79 4.33
C PRO A 342 -26.83 7.88 3.51
N ALA A 343 -27.94 8.41 2.98
CA ALA A 343 -28.87 7.65 2.15
C ALA A 343 -28.23 7.17 0.83
N ARG A 344 -27.40 8.01 0.18
CA ARG A 344 -26.66 7.65 -1.04
C ARG A 344 -25.56 6.66 -0.72
N PHE A 345 -24.81 6.88 0.37
CA PHE A 345 -23.78 5.96 0.83
C PHE A 345 -24.36 4.55 1.03
N ASN A 346 -25.46 4.45 1.77
CA ASN A 346 -26.15 3.18 2.02
C ASN A 346 -26.64 2.51 0.72
N ALA A 347 -27.13 3.28 -0.25
CA ALA A 347 -27.58 2.74 -1.53
C ALA A 347 -26.41 2.18 -2.35
N ILE A 348 -25.30 2.90 -2.44
CA ILE A 348 -24.07 2.46 -3.13
C ILE A 348 -23.47 1.24 -2.43
N ALA A 349 -23.33 1.26 -1.10
CA ALA A 349 -22.78 0.15 -0.33
C ALA A 349 -23.60 -1.15 -0.53
N ARG A 350 -24.93 -1.06 -0.53
CA ARG A 350 -25.80 -2.20 -0.84
C ARG A 350 -25.62 -2.74 -2.25
N ALA A 351 -25.52 -1.85 -3.24
CA ALA A 351 -25.35 -2.25 -4.64
C ALA A 351 -23.99 -2.95 -4.87
N LEU A 352 -22.92 -2.38 -4.32
CA LEU A 352 -21.56 -2.94 -4.39
C LEU A 352 -21.51 -4.35 -3.83
N ASP A 353 -22.07 -4.54 -2.66
CA ASP A 353 -22.05 -5.83 -2.01
C ASP A 353 -22.96 -6.84 -2.73
N SER A 354 -24.16 -6.42 -3.16
CA SER A 354 -25.01 -7.30 -3.97
C SER A 354 -24.31 -7.76 -5.26
N ALA A 355 -23.38 -6.94 -5.77
CA ALA A 355 -22.50 -7.28 -6.88
C ALA A 355 -21.23 -8.06 -6.46
N GLY A 356 -21.07 -8.37 -5.16
CA GLY A 356 -19.93 -9.14 -4.63
C GLY A 356 -18.64 -8.34 -4.49
N PHE A 357 -18.69 -7.02 -4.44
CA PHE A 357 -17.52 -6.19 -4.16
C PHE A 357 -17.22 -6.08 -2.66
N LYS A 358 -15.96 -6.11 -2.32
CA LYS A 358 -15.45 -5.62 -1.03
C LYS A 358 -15.63 -4.10 -0.96
N ILE A 359 -16.24 -3.61 0.12
CA ILE A 359 -16.34 -2.18 0.38
C ILE A 359 -15.03 -1.73 1.04
N HIS A 360 -14.33 -0.78 0.42
CA HIS A 360 -13.07 -0.20 0.86
C HIS A 360 -13.27 1.30 1.06
N VAL A 361 -13.35 1.77 2.31
CA VAL A 361 -13.74 3.14 2.64
C VAL A 361 -12.58 3.93 3.20
N HIS A 362 -12.27 5.10 2.59
CA HIS A 362 -11.51 6.16 3.23
C HIS A 362 -12.37 6.86 4.26
N ALA A 363 -11.96 6.88 5.51
CA ALA A 363 -12.62 7.61 6.59
C ALA A 363 -11.58 8.09 7.62
N ILE A 364 -11.41 9.40 7.70
CA ILE A 364 -10.47 10.09 8.59
C ILE A 364 -11.15 10.56 9.86
N GLY A 365 -12.26 11.27 9.73
CA GLY A 365 -13.01 11.85 10.84
C GLY A 365 -13.94 10.84 11.51
N ASP A 366 -14.20 11.07 12.79
CA ASP A 366 -15.06 10.23 13.63
C ASP A 366 -16.50 10.11 13.07
N ARG A 367 -17.05 11.15 12.42
CA ARG A 367 -18.34 11.09 11.74
C ARG A 367 -18.31 10.23 10.47
N ALA A 368 -17.21 10.28 9.70
CA ALA A 368 -17.05 9.44 8.51
C ALA A 368 -16.89 7.97 8.88
N ILE A 369 -16.12 7.66 9.93
CA ILE A 369 -15.99 6.31 10.48
C ILE A 369 -17.36 5.78 10.91
N ARG A 370 -18.12 6.56 11.69
CA ARG A 370 -19.48 6.19 12.13
C ARG A 370 -20.41 5.94 10.96
N ALA A 371 -20.47 6.84 9.98
CA ALA A 371 -21.32 6.68 8.80
C ALA A 371 -20.97 5.42 7.99
N SER A 372 -19.69 5.09 7.92
CA SER A 372 -19.21 3.87 7.25
C SER A 372 -19.64 2.60 7.99
N LEU A 373 -19.47 2.58 9.33
CA LEU A 373 -19.94 1.48 10.16
C LEU A 373 -21.46 1.32 10.13
N ASP A 374 -22.21 2.43 10.13
CA ASP A 374 -23.67 2.43 10.04
C ASP A 374 -24.14 1.82 8.72
N ALA A 375 -23.49 2.17 7.59
CA ALA A 375 -23.81 1.61 6.28
C ALA A 375 -23.57 0.10 6.21
N ILE A 376 -22.48 -0.37 6.83
CA ILE A 376 -22.15 -1.80 6.92
C ILE A 376 -23.15 -2.52 7.83
N GLU A 377 -23.48 -1.96 9.00
CA GLU A 377 -24.39 -2.55 9.98
C GLU A 377 -25.83 -2.65 9.45
N GLN A 378 -26.33 -1.59 8.79
CA GLN A 378 -27.68 -1.61 8.19
C GLN A 378 -27.88 -2.76 7.21
N ARG A 379 -26.81 -3.25 6.61
CA ARG A 379 -26.85 -4.33 5.66
C ARG A 379 -26.74 -5.72 6.30
N HIS A 380 -25.81 -5.90 7.21
CA HIS A 380 -25.49 -7.20 7.81
C HIS A 380 -26.21 -7.43 9.16
N GLY A 381 -26.96 -6.42 9.64
CA GLY A 381 -27.42 -6.37 11.02
C GLY A 381 -26.21 -6.27 11.95
N SER A 382 -26.42 -6.40 13.25
CA SER A 382 -25.35 -6.41 14.27
C SER A 382 -24.52 -7.72 14.26
N ARG A 383 -24.60 -8.53 13.20
CA ARG A 383 -23.86 -9.79 13.07
C ARG A 383 -22.61 -9.59 12.24
N ARG A 384 -21.55 -10.26 12.63
CA ARG A 384 -20.30 -10.32 11.86
C ARG A 384 -20.59 -10.77 10.43
N VAL A 385 -19.99 -10.07 9.45
CA VAL A 385 -20.05 -10.44 8.04
C VAL A 385 -19.54 -11.87 7.89
N SER A 386 -20.39 -12.77 7.41
CA SER A 386 -20.04 -14.17 7.15
C SER A 386 -20.39 -14.51 5.71
N GLY A 387 -19.46 -15.16 5.01
CA GLY A 387 -19.71 -15.70 3.67
C GLY A 387 -19.61 -14.72 2.50
N GLY A 388 -19.01 -13.54 2.68
CA GLY A 388 -18.73 -12.57 1.63
C GLY A 388 -17.43 -11.82 1.85
N PRO A 389 -17.03 -10.92 0.92
CA PRO A 389 -15.85 -10.10 1.08
C PRO A 389 -15.95 -9.21 2.33
N ARG A 390 -14.88 -9.20 3.16
CA ARG A 390 -14.87 -8.39 4.39
C ARG A 390 -14.76 -6.92 4.04
N PRO A 391 -15.66 -6.05 4.54
CA PRO A 391 -15.52 -4.61 4.38
C PRO A 391 -14.28 -4.11 5.13
N MET A 392 -13.66 -3.06 4.62
CA MET A 392 -12.46 -2.45 5.19
C MET A 392 -12.64 -0.94 5.29
N ILE A 393 -12.33 -0.36 6.44
CA ILE A 393 -12.25 1.09 6.64
C ILE A 393 -10.78 1.42 6.86
N VAL A 394 -10.28 2.43 6.14
CA VAL A 394 -8.86 2.78 6.12
C VAL A 394 -8.63 4.19 6.65
N HIS A 395 -7.40 4.46 7.04
CA HIS A 395 -6.91 5.64 7.72
C HIS A 395 -7.37 5.71 9.17
N ILE A 396 -8.67 5.78 9.41
CA ILE A 396 -9.29 5.71 10.75
C ILE A 396 -8.51 6.53 11.79
N GLN A 397 -8.19 7.79 11.40
CA GLN A 397 -7.29 8.64 12.18
C GLN A 397 -7.92 9.10 13.49
N LEU A 398 -9.12 9.68 13.45
CA LEU A 398 -9.80 10.19 14.63
C LEU A 398 -11.03 9.36 14.97
N PHE A 399 -11.08 8.82 16.18
CA PHE A 399 -12.16 7.98 16.66
C PHE A 399 -13.10 8.68 17.65
N ASP A 400 -14.37 8.27 17.62
CA ASP A 400 -15.24 8.26 18.79
C ASP A 400 -15.12 6.90 19.50
N SER A 401 -14.94 6.90 20.81
CA SER A 401 -14.70 5.67 21.60
C SER A 401 -15.83 4.64 21.49
N THR A 402 -17.07 5.08 21.20
CA THR A 402 -18.24 4.21 21.08
C THR A 402 -18.22 3.37 19.80
N ASP A 403 -17.42 3.75 18.78
CA ASP A 403 -17.35 3.05 17.50
C ASP A 403 -16.25 1.99 17.44
N ILE A 404 -15.25 2.04 18.33
CA ILE A 404 -14.07 1.15 18.26
C ILE A 404 -14.48 -0.32 18.32
N GLY A 405 -15.36 -0.69 19.25
CA GLY A 405 -15.84 -2.08 19.41
C GLY A 405 -16.65 -2.61 18.22
N ARG A 406 -17.20 -1.73 17.38
CA ARG A 406 -18.01 -2.10 16.21
C ARG A 406 -17.19 -2.77 15.11
N PHE A 407 -15.89 -2.48 15.00
CA PHE A 407 -15.01 -3.17 14.06
C PHE A 407 -14.99 -4.67 14.30
N ALA A 408 -14.79 -5.08 15.57
CA ALA A 408 -14.78 -6.50 15.94
C ALA A 408 -16.16 -7.14 15.78
N SER A 409 -17.22 -6.48 16.25
CA SER A 409 -18.58 -7.05 16.24
C SER A 409 -19.12 -7.21 14.81
N LEU A 410 -18.82 -6.29 13.90
CA LEU A 410 -19.25 -6.33 12.51
C LEU A 410 -18.27 -7.10 11.60
N GLY A 411 -17.06 -7.44 12.08
CA GLY A 411 -16.04 -8.11 11.28
C GLY A 411 -15.40 -7.20 10.20
N VAL A 412 -15.40 -5.89 10.45
CA VAL A 412 -14.77 -4.89 9.60
C VAL A 412 -13.26 -4.91 9.81
N VAL A 413 -12.50 -4.87 8.73
CA VAL A 413 -11.04 -4.73 8.78
C VAL A 413 -10.67 -3.29 9.10
N ALA A 414 -9.87 -3.09 10.16
CA ALA A 414 -9.27 -1.82 10.49
C ALA A 414 -7.90 -1.72 9.80
N SER A 415 -7.81 -0.96 8.72
CA SER A 415 -6.56 -0.77 7.97
C SER A 415 -5.89 0.54 8.38
N TRP A 416 -4.65 0.44 8.87
CA TRP A 416 -3.93 1.53 9.50
C TRP A 416 -2.74 2.00 8.68
N GLN A 417 -2.60 3.32 8.56
CA GLN A 417 -1.35 3.97 8.21
C GLN A 417 -0.57 4.24 9.51
N ALA A 418 -0.05 3.17 10.11
CA ALA A 418 0.59 3.25 11.42
C ALA A 418 1.85 4.15 11.44
N LEU A 419 2.43 4.43 10.27
CA LEU A 419 3.53 5.39 10.11
C LEU A 419 3.13 6.82 10.52
N TRP A 420 1.84 7.17 10.43
CA TRP A 420 1.34 8.51 10.79
C TRP A 420 1.10 8.69 12.30
N ALA A 421 1.25 7.62 13.08
CA ALA A 421 0.88 7.60 14.49
C ALA A 421 1.98 8.16 15.41
N PHE A 422 2.63 9.27 15.03
CA PHE A 422 3.58 10.03 15.83
C PHE A 422 3.34 11.54 15.71
N ARG A 423 3.92 12.30 16.60
CA ARG A 423 3.65 13.74 16.67
C ARG A 423 4.64 14.54 15.82
N ASP A 424 4.47 14.46 14.50
CA ASP A 424 5.22 15.24 13.52
C ASP A 424 4.73 16.70 13.40
N THR A 425 5.24 17.41 12.42
CA THR A 425 4.86 18.80 12.14
C THR A 425 3.41 18.92 11.67
N TYR A 426 2.91 17.95 10.86
CA TYR A 426 1.51 17.90 10.47
C TYR A 426 0.58 17.79 11.68
N MET A 427 0.94 16.89 12.60
CA MET A 427 0.18 16.68 13.82
C MET A 427 0.17 17.93 14.71
N LYS A 428 1.34 18.52 14.95
CA LYS A 428 1.51 19.69 15.83
C LYS A 428 0.86 20.96 15.30
N GLU A 429 1.04 21.25 14.01
CA GLU A 429 0.69 22.55 13.43
C GLU A 429 -0.64 22.56 12.70
N LEU A 430 -1.08 21.44 12.16
CA LEU A 430 -2.27 21.37 11.30
C LEU A 430 -3.41 20.57 11.94
N THR A 431 -3.13 19.44 12.61
CA THR A 431 -4.17 18.55 13.13
C THR A 431 -4.64 18.91 14.54
N GLU A 432 -3.72 18.92 15.52
CA GLU A 432 -4.08 19.16 16.94
C GLU A 432 -4.82 20.51 17.16
N PRO A 433 -4.42 21.63 16.52
CA PRO A 433 -5.16 22.89 16.68
C PRO A 433 -6.61 22.82 16.21
N ARG A 434 -6.90 21.97 15.21
CA ARG A 434 -8.23 21.84 14.62
C ARG A 434 -9.18 20.99 15.45
N ILE A 435 -8.67 20.00 16.19
CA ILE A 435 -9.49 19.06 16.97
C ILE A 435 -9.41 19.30 18.49
N GLY A 436 -8.39 20.01 18.94
CA GLY A 436 -8.14 20.29 20.35
C GLY A 436 -7.63 19.06 21.15
N PRO A 437 -7.09 19.28 22.37
CA PRO A 437 -6.36 18.25 23.12
C PRO A 437 -7.23 17.07 23.56
N THR A 438 -8.51 17.29 23.85
CA THR A 438 -9.41 16.22 24.31
C THR A 438 -9.66 15.18 23.22
N ARG A 439 -9.82 15.62 21.96
CA ARG A 439 -10.02 14.71 20.83
C ARG A 439 -8.70 14.13 20.30
N ALA A 440 -7.59 14.88 20.41
CA ALA A 440 -6.29 14.44 19.92
C ALA A 440 -5.86 13.09 20.48
N ARG A 441 -6.23 12.74 21.72
CA ARG A 441 -5.95 11.44 22.35
C ARG A 441 -6.60 10.23 21.66
N TRP A 442 -7.60 10.46 20.83
CA TRP A 442 -8.29 9.43 20.08
C TRP A 442 -7.77 9.24 18.66
N GLN A 443 -6.60 9.82 18.38
CA GLN A 443 -5.92 9.60 17.10
C GLN A 443 -5.10 8.31 17.14
N TYR A 444 -5.32 7.47 16.15
CA TYR A 444 -4.63 6.17 15.98
C TYR A 444 -4.63 5.31 17.26
N PRO A 445 -5.79 4.92 17.80
CA PRO A 445 -5.90 4.12 19.03
C PRO A 445 -5.59 2.64 18.76
N LEU A 446 -4.34 2.33 18.38
CA LEU A 446 -3.90 1.01 17.91
C LEU A 446 -4.05 -0.07 18.98
N ALA A 447 -3.57 0.19 20.22
CA ALA A 447 -3.65 -0.77 21.30
C ALA A 447 -5.09 -0.96 21.76
N THR A 448 -5.89 0.10 21.78
CA THR A 448 -7.31 0.04 22.11
C THR A 448 -8.06 -0.80 21.08
N MET A 449 -7.81 -0.62 19.78
CA MET A 449 -8.40 -1.44 18.72
C MET A 449 -7.97 -2.92 18.85
N ALA A 450 -6.68 -3.19 19.06
CA ALA A 450 -6.16 -4.55 19.21
C ALA A 450 -6.87 -5.32 20.35
N ARG A 451 -7.13 -4.65 21.47
CA ARG A 451 -7.85 -5.25 22.63
C ARG A 451 -9.29 -5.66 22.30
N THR A 452 -9.93 -5.10 21.29
CA THR A 452 -11.29 -5.50 20.87
C THR A 452 -11.33 -6.82 20.11
N GLY A 453 -10.18 -7.34 19.65
CA GLY A 453 -10.11 -8.49 18.76
C GLY A 453 -10.51 -8.17 17.30
N ALA A 454 -10.56 -6.91 16.91
CA ALA A 454 -10.77 -6.49 15.53
C ALA A 454 -9.64 -6.99 14.62
N ILE A 455 -9.96 -7.26 13.36
CA ILE A 455 -8.95 -7.58 12.34
C ILE A 455 -8.19 -6.29 12.03
N MET A 456 -6.92 -6.25 12.45
CA MET A 456 -6.01 -5.16 12.13
C MET A 456 -5.20 -5.50 10.88
N ALA A 457 -5.06 -4.56 9.97
CA ALA A 457 -4.21 -4.66 8.80
C ALA A 457 -3.35 -3.40 8.64
N GLY A 458 -2.17 -3.54 8.02
CA GLY A 458 -1.26 -2.42 7.75
C GLY A 458 -1.32 -2.00 6.29
N GLY A 459 -1.26 -0.70 6.05
CA GLY A 459 -1.14 -0.10 4.73
C GLY A 459 -0.24 1.12 4.77
N SER A 460 0.46 1.40 3.68
CA SER A 460 1.40 2.53 3.60
C SER A 460 0.74 3.82 3.15
N ASP A 461 -0.27 3.71 2.32
CA ASP A 461 -0.81 4.81 1.52
C ASP A 461 0.29 5.51 0.68
N TRP A 462 1.30 4.73 0.24
CA TRP A 462 2.36 5.24 -0.61
C TRP A 462 1.73 5.72 -1.94
N PHE A 463 1.93 6.90 -2.33
CA PHE A 463 3.01 7.87 -2.19
C PHE A 463 2.80 8.92 -1.06
N VAL A 464 1.69 8.90 -0.33
CA VAL A 464 1.42 9.85 0.77
C VAL A 464 2.50 9.72 1.85
N SER A 465 2.92 8.50 2.15
CA SER A 465 4.02 8.22 3.07
C SER A 465 4.90 7.07 2.55
N SER A 466 5.92 6.68 3.33
CA SER A 466 6.86 5.63 2.94
C SER A 466 6.19 4.28 2.74
N LEU A 467 6.57 3.57 1.67
CA LEU A 467 6.15 2.19 1.40
C LEU A 467 6.74 1.17 2.39
N ASP A 468 7.74 1.55 3.20
CA ASP A 468 8.48 0.61 4.06
C ASP A 468 7.67 0.15 5.28
N PRO A 469 7.23 -1.13 5.37
CA PRO A 469 6.48 -1.64 6.52
C PRO A 469 7.25 -1.55 7.83
N LEU A 470 8.59 -1.58 7.80
CA LEU A 470 9.41 -1.52 9.00
C LEU A 470 9.36 -0.16 9.68
N GLN A 471 9.19 0.92 8.91
CA GLN A 471 8.97 2.25 9.47
C GLN A 471 7.63 2.33 10.20
N ALA A 472 6.56 1.82 9.59
CA ALA A 472 5.24 1.77 10.20
C ALA A 472 5.22 0.90 11.47
N ILE A 473 5.87 -0.27 11.44
CA ILE A 473 6.03 -1.14 12.62
C ILE A 473 6.76 -0.39 13.73
N ARG A 474 7.89 0.28 13.43
CA ARG A 474 8.64 1.05 14.43
C ARG A 474 7.78 2.13 15.07
N VAL A 475 7.04 2.91 14.28
CA VAL A 475 6.16 3.96 14.81
C VAL A 475 5.06 3.37 15.68
N ALA A 476 4.40 2.31 15.26
CA ALA A 476 3.36 1.65 16.06
C ALA A 476 3.87 1.17 17.44
N VAL A 477 5.11 0.71 17.50
CA VAL A 477 5.74 0.17 18.72
C VAL A 477 6.31 1.27 19.60
N THR A 478 6.82 2.37 19.03
CA THR A 478 7.46 3.46 19.79
C THR A 478 6.57 4.68 19.97
N ARG A 479 5.67 4.96 19.02
CA ARG A 479 4.87 6.19 18.90
C ARG A 479 5.75 7.43 18.77
N GLN A 480 6.92 7.26 18.12
CA GLN A 480 7.92 8.29 17.86
C GLN A 480 8.28 8.28 16.38
N SER A 481 8.89 9.34 15.89
CA SER A 481 9.42 9.43 14.53
C SER A 481 10.24 8.18 14.15
N PRO A 482 10.13 7.65 12.92
CA PRO A 482 10.98 6.55 12.47
C PRO A 482 12.46 6.95 12.37
N ASP A 483 12.77 8.24 12.28
CA ASP A 483 14.13 8.76 12.10
C ASP A 483 14.71 9.38 13.38
N ASP A 484 13.83 9.86 14.27
CA ASP A 484 14.24 10.50 15.55
C ASP A 484 13.55 9.81 16.73
N SER A 485 14.36 9.40 17.71
CA SER A 485 13.91 8.78 18.96
C SER A 485 13.96 9.72 20.16
N THR A 486 14.29 10.99 19.95
CA THR A 486 14.41 12.00 21.05
C THR A 486 13.09 12.64 21.38
N ASP A 487 12.13 12.67 20.45
CA ASP A 487 10.78 13.19 20.67
C ASP A 487 10.02 12.38 21.71
N ALA A 488 9.13 13.04 22.45
CA ALA A 488 8.21 12.35 23.34
C ALA A 488 7.24 11.47 22.57
N PRO A 489 6.97 10.23 23.03
CA PRO A 489 6.01 9.35 22.37
C PRO A 489 4.59 9.95 22.34
N PHE A 490 3.94 9.83 21.19
CA PHE A 490 2.57 10.28 20.96
C PHE A 490 1.56 9.27 21.54
N PHE A 491 0.94 9.59 22.68
CA PHE A 491 0.05 8.69 23.43
C PHE A 491 0.66 7.28 23.59
N PRO A 492 1.67 7.13 24.48
CA PRO A 492 2.42 5.88 24.64
C PRO A 492 1.57 4.68 25.09
N GLU A 493 0.39 4.90 25.66
CA GLU A 493 -0.60 3.89 26.02
C GLU A 493 -1.22 3.17 24.79
N GLU A 494 -1.09 3.77 23.62
CA GLU A 494 -1.56 3.20 22.34
C GLU A 494 -0.44 2.50 21.55
N ARG A 495 0.70 2.22 22.18
CA ARG A 495 1.73 1.33 21.62
C ARG A 495 1.21 -0.09 21.49
N VAL A 496 1.62 -0.76 20.43
CA VAL A 496 1.43 -2.20 20.26
C VAL A 496 2.80 -2.88 20.21
N ASP A 497 2.85 -4.21 20.38
CA ASP A 497 4.10 -4.95 20.21
C ASP A 497 4.43 -5.25 18.74
N VAL A 498 5.67 -5.67 18.50
CA VAL A 498 6.15 -6.01 17.16
C VAL A 498 5.32 -7.13 16.54
N GLU A 499 4.94 -8.14 17.32
CA GLU A 499 4.20 -9.30 16.82
C GLU A 499 2.79 -8.92 16.35
N THR A 500 2.13 -8.02 17.06
CA THR A 500 0.84 -7.45 16.63
C THR A 500 0.95 -6.80 15.25
N MET A 501 2.02 -6.03 15.01
CA MET A 501 2.22 -5.40 13.71
C MET A 501 2.67 -6.38 12.63
N LEU A 502 3.50 -7.37 12.95
CA LEU A 502 3.82 -8.44 12.01
C LEU A 502 2.55 -9.18 11.57
N LYS A 503 1.64 -9.49 12.51
CA LYS A 503 0.34 -10.08 12.18
C LYS A 503 -0.52 -9.16 11.31
N ALA A 504 -0.53 -7.85 11.59
CA ALA A 504 -1.27 -6.88 10.77
C ALA A 504 -0.79 -6.84 9.31
N TYR A 505 0.52 -6.88 9.09
CA TYR A 505 1.13 -6.90 7.75
C TYR A 505 1.20 -8.30 7.10
N THR A 506 0.77 -9.35 7.75
CA THR A 506 0.77 -10.72 7.20
C THR A 506 -0.63 -11.32 7.23
N LEU A 507 -1.03 -11.99 8.32
CA LEU A 507 -2.34 -12.63 8.45
C LEU A 507 -3.49 -11.61 8.35
N GLY A 508 -3.38 -10.46 9.00
CA GLY A 508 -4.37 -9.38 8.92
C GLY A 508 -4.55 -8.86 7.49
N GLY A 509 -3.43 -8.65 6.79
CA GLY A 509 -3.44 -8.29 5.36
C GLY A 509 -4.03 -9.39 4.47
N ALA A 510 -3.73 -10.66 4.74
CA ALA A 510 -4.33 -11.79 4.03
C ALA A 510 -5.85 -11.87 4.28
N MET A 511 -6.30 -11.63 5.52
CA MET A 511 -7.73 -11.53 5.86
C MET A 511 -8.40 -10.33 5.18
N ALA A 512 -7.70 -9.19 5.08
CA ALA A 512 -8.16 -8.04 4.31
C ALA A 512 -8.30 -8.35 2.82
N SER A 513 -7.50 -9.28 2.30
CA SER A 513 -7.55 -9.74 0.90
C SER A 513 -8.55 -10.87 0.66
N ASP A 514 -9.25 -11.38 1.70
CA ASP A 514 -10.03 -12.63 1.69
C ASP A 514 -9.22 -13.80 1.13
N ALA A 515 -7.95 -13.91 1.53
CA ALA A 515 -6.98 -14.87 1.04
C ALA A 515 -6.20 -15.58 2.17
N GLU A 516 -6.70 -15.56 3.41
CA GLU A 516 -6.03 -16.15 4.58
C GLU A 516 -5.88 -17.67 4.51
N GLN A 517 -6.61 -18.34 3.62
CA GLN A 517 -6.42 -19.77 3.35
C GLN A 517 -5.19 -20.04 2.48
N GLU A 518 -4.74 -19.03 1.73
CA GLU A 518 -3.64 -19.14 0.77
C GLU A 518 -2.39 -18.38 1.22
N LEU A 519 -2.54 -17.31 2.02
CA LEU A 519 -1.51 -16.33 2.36
C LEU A 519 -1.46 -16.04 3.88
N GLY A 520 -0.50 -15.22 4.28
CA GLY A 520 -0.44 -14.58 5.60
C GLY A 520 0.17 -15.43 6.70
N THR A 521 0.36 -16.74 6.49
CA THR A 521 1.08 -17.64 7.40
C THR A 521 1.93 -18.63 6.62
N ILE A 522 3.00 -19.15 7.23
CA ILE A 522 3.80 -20.25 6.69
C ILE A 522 3.18 -21.57 7.17
N ALA A 523 2.37 -22.20 6.33
CA ALA A 523 1.74 -23.48 6.60
C ALA A 523 1.74 -24.36 5.35
N VAL A 524 1.78 -25.67 5.53
CA VAL A 524 1.75 -26.63 4.41
C VAL A 524 0.49 -26.42 3.56
N GLY A 525 0.68 -26.39 2.24
CA GLY A 525 -0.39 -26.18 1.25
C GLY A 525 -0.60 -24.71 0.84
N LYS A 526 -0.13 -23.73 1.64
CA LYS A 526 -0.24 -22.31 1.30
C LYS A 526 0.77 -21.90 0.23
N LEU A 527 0.51 -20.77 -0.39
CA LEU A 527 1.41 -20.15 -1.37
C LEU A 527 2.75 -19.79 -0.71
N ALA A 528 3.81 -20.03 -1.46
CA ALA A 528 5.17 -19.77 -1.01
C ALA A 528 5.56 -18.31 -1.22
N ASP A 529 4.84 -17.41 -0.55
CA ASP A 529 5.09 -15.97 -0.51
C ASP A 529 5.75 -15.67 0.84
N VAL A 530 7.08 -15.64 0.86
CA VAL A 530 7.87 -15.53 2.10
C VAL A 530 9.02 -14.55 1.94
N ILE A 531 9.47 -13.99 3.07
CA ILE A 531 10.60 -13.08 3.12
C ILE A 531 11.63 -13.51 4.17
N VAL A 532 12.87 -13.10 3.95
CA VAL A 532 13.94 -13.24 4.96
C VAL A 532 14.36 -11.86 5.40
N LEU A 533 14.28 -11.61 6.70
CA LEU A 533 14.83 -10.42 7.36
C LEU A 533 16.25 -10.67 7.86
N SER A 534 17.07 -9.64 7.90
CA SER A 534 18.47 -9.72 8.35
C SER A 534 18.62 -10.17 9.81
N ALA A 535 17.59 -10.01 10.65
CA ALA A 535 17.52 -10.50 12.03
C ALA A 535 16.05 -10.77 12.45
N ASP A 536 15.86 -11.40 13.60
CA ASP A 536 14.52 -11.61 14.19
C ASP A 536 14.01 -10.31 14.83
N LEU A 537 13.03 -9.67 14.18
CA LEU A 537 12.42 -8.40 14.63
C LEU A 537 11.85 -8.48 16.06
N ARG A 538 11.46 -9.64 16.53
CA ARG A 538 10.91 -9.86 17.88
C ARG A 538 11.97 -9.80 18.96
N LYS A 539 13.26 -9.88 18.56
CA LYS A 539 14.45 -9.93 19.45
C LYS A 539 15.30 -8.68 19.39
N VAL A 540 15.06 -7.79 18.43
CA VAL A 540 15.79 -6.52 18.34
C VAL A 540 15.09 -5.44 19.16
N SER A 541 15.82 -4.39 19.54
CA SER A 541 15.21 -3.19 20.12
C SER A 541 14.21 -2.55 19.15
N PRO A 542 13.09 -2.00 19.62
CA PRO A 542 12.16 -1.25 18.77
C PRO A 542 12.82 -0.20 17.87
N TYR A 543 13.90 0.41 18.35
CA TYR A 543 14.68 1.41 17.59
C TYR A 543 15.58 0.82 16.51
N GLN A 544 15.75 -0.50 16.48
CA GLN A 544 16.52 -1.21 15.46
C GLN A 544 15.65 -1.84 14.37
N VAL A 545 14.32 -1.76 14.49
CA VAL A 545 13.38 -2.35 13.53
C VAL A 545 13.69 -1.88 12.11
N THR A 546 13.83 -0.57 11.88
CA THR A 546 14.15 0.00 10.56
C THR A 546 15.56 -0.33 10.06
N ARG A 547 16.44 -0.85 10.93
CA ARG A 547 17.81 -1.30 10.59
C ARG A 547 17.89 -2.82 10.36
N THR A 548 16.75 -3.49 10.27
CA THR A 548 16.64 -4.93 10.06
C THR A 548 16.00 -5.20 8.68
N PRO A 549 16.71 -4.88 7.57
CA PRO A 549 16.11 -4.91 6.24
C PRO A 549 15.73 -6.33 5.82
N VAL A 550 14.80 -6.39 4.87
CA VAL A 550 14.53 -7.58 4.08
C VAL A 550 15.77 -7.90 3.24
N VAL A 551 16.22 -9.15 3.22
CA VAL A 551 17.37 -9.60 2.45
C VAL A 551 17.03 -10.61 1.35
N LEU A 552 15.79 -11.12 1.36
CA LEU A 552 15.26 -12.00 0.31
C LEU A 552 13.75 -11.89 0.27
N THR A 553 13.18 -11.82 -0.92
CA THR A 553 11.74 -11.89 -1.16
C THR A 553 11.45 -13.00 -2.16
N VAL A 554 10.54 -13.89 -1.79
CA VAL A 554 10.07 -15.02 -2.60
C VAL A 554 8.57 -14.87 -2.82
N LEU A 555 8.14 -14.94 -4.07
CA LEU A 555 6.74 -14.92 -4.49
C LEU A 555 6.42 -16.20 -5.26
N GLY A 556 5.47 -16.97 -4.78
CA GLY A 556 5.09 -18.24 -5.42
C GLY A 556 6.31 -19.16 -5.65
N GLY A 557 7.19 -19.27 -4.66
CA GLY A 557 8.40 -20.10 -4.71
C GLY A 557 9.54 -19.53 -5.57
N ARG A 558 9.37 -18.37 -6.19
CA ARG A 558 10.41 -17.73 -7.02
C ARG A 558 11.01 -16.54 -6.31
N GLU A 559 12.35 -16.43 -6.32
CA GLU A 559 13.00 -15.22 -5.84
C GLU A 559 12.70 -14.05 -6.77
N VAL A 560 12.12 -13.00 -6.22
CA VAL A 560 11.82 -11.75 -6.92
C VAL A 560 12.77 -10.63 -6.52
N TRP A 561 13.44 -10.78 -5.37
CA TRP A 561 14.51 -9.88 -4.95
C TRP A 561 15.47 -10.60 -3.96
N ARG A 562 16.76 -10.24 -4.04
CA ARG A 562 17.80 -10.71 -3.14
C ARG A 562 18.87 -9.63 -2.94
N ASP A 563 19.24 -9.38 -1.70
CA ASP A 563 20.44 -8.63 -1.38
C ASP A 563 21.68 -9.52 -1.66
N SER A 564 22.46 -9.15 -2.65
CA SER A 564 23.64 -9.90 -3.06
C SER A 564 24.75 -9.94 -1.99
N THR A 565 24.69 -9.06 -0.99
CA THR A 565 25.70 -8.97 0.08
C THR A 565 25.36 -9.80 1.30
N ALA A 566 24.06 -10.09 1.51
CA ALA A 566 23.57 -10.72 2.73
C ALA A 566 23.83 -12.23 2.83
N PHE A 567 24.10 -12.92 1.73
CA PHE A 567 24.26 -14.38 1.65
C PHE A 567 25.66 -14.80 1.16
N LYS A 568 26.67 -13.96 1.44
CA LYS A 568 28.07 -14.25 1.17
C LYS A 568 28.65 -15.21 2.20
#